data_d08ea243cd3e680ede2f2ff5377c573b
#
_entry.id   d08ea243cd3e680ede2f2ff5377c573b
#
_cell.length_a   1.000
_cell.length_b   1.000
_cell.length_c   1.000
_cell.angle_alpha   90.00
_cell.angle_beta   90.00
_cell.angle_gamma   90.00
#
_symmetry.space_group_name_H-M   'P 1'
#
loop_
_entity.id
_entity.type
_entity.pdbx_description
1 polymer ?
#
loop_
_entity_poly.entity_id
_entity_poly.type
_entity_poly.pdbx_seq_one_letter_code
_entity_poly.pdbx_strand_id
1 'polypeptide(L)'
;MKIKALLAASVAGVMFAGSVLAGTLDDVRARGKLNCIINTGLAGFAAPDDKGNWQGFDVDFCKAVAAAVLGDANKVSYTTATGKTRFTKLAAGEGEILSRNTTWTFSRDV
;
A
#
# COMPACT_ATOMS: atom_id res chain seq x y z
N MET A 1 -11.88 -42.13 57.14
CA MET A 1 -11.17 -40.99 56.48
C MET A 1 -11.76 -40.81 55.09
N LYS A 2 -12.43 -39.71 54.89
CA LYS A 2 -13.07 -39.40 53.60
C LYS A 2 -12.28 -38.27 52.95
N ILE A 3 -11.50 -38.63 51.93
CA ILE A 3 -10.75 -37.68 51.11
C ILE A 3 -11.71 -37.11 50.07
N LYS A 4 -12.07 -35.85 50.22
CA LYS A 4 -12.85 -35.12 49.23
C LYS A 4 -11.90 -34.57 48.19
N ALA A 5 -11.90 -35.17 47.01
CA ALA A 5 -11.17 -34.63 45.84
C ALA A 5 -11.91 -33.42 45.32
N LEU A 6 -11.32 -32.23 45.39
CA LEU A 6 -11.78 -31.02 44.70
C LEU A 6 -11.30 -31.11 43.24
N LEU A 7 -12.22 -31.30 42.33
CA LEU A 7 -11.96 -31.07 40.90
C LEU A 7 -11.98 -29.56 40.67
N ALA A 8 -10.80 -29.00 40.42
CA ALA A 8 -10.67 -27.66 39.87
C ALA A 8 -10.87 -27.72 38.38
N ALA A 9 -12.02 -27.30 37.90
CA ALA A 9 -12.29 -27.14 36.48
C ALA A 9 -11.59 -25.86 35.96
N SER A 10 -10.47 -26.01 35.29
CA SER A 10 -9.81 -24.92 34.59
C SER A 10 -10.57 -24.63 33.31
N VAL A 11 -11.35 -23.55 33.30
CA VAL A 11 -11.93 -22.99 32.09
C VAL A 11 -10.80 -22.27 31.34
N ALA A 12 -10.18 -22.94 30.37
CA ALA A 12 -9.28 -22.31 29.43
C ALA A 12 -10.11 -21.44 28.48
N GLY A 13 -10.18 -20.15 28.75
CA GLY A 13 -10.76 -19.16 27.82
C GLY A 13 -9.90 -19.06 26.57
N VAL A 14 -10.37 -19.67 25.48
CA VAL A 14 -9.79 -19.46 24.15
C VAL A 14 -10.13 -18.03 23.75
N MET A 15 -9.19 -17.11 23.93
CA MET A 15 -9.26 -15.78 23.33
C MET A 15 -9.09 -15.96 21.82
N PHE A 16 -10.18 -15.95 21.07
CA PHE A 16 -10.15 -15.69 19.64
C PHE A 16 -9.72 -14.24 19.47
N ALA A 17 -8.40 -14.02 19.32
CA ALA A 17 -7.89 -12.79 18.76
C ALA A 17 -8.34 -12.78 17.29
N GLY A 18 -9.49 -12.16 17.02
CA GLY A 18 -9.93 -11.89 15.67
C GLY A 18 -8.82 -11.09 14.99
N SER A 19 -8.22 -11.66 13.96
CA SER A 19 -7.29 -10.94 13.08
C SER A 19 -8.07 -9.79 12.49
N VAL A 20 -7.88 -8.58 13.01
CA VAL A 20 -8.32 -7.37 12.35
C VAL A 20 -7.48 -7.33 11.07
N LEU A 21 -8.10 -7.63 9.92
CA LEU A 21 -7.49 -7.42 8.62
C LEU A 21 -7.28 -5.90 8.50
N ALA A 22 -6.05 -5.47 8.74
CA ALA A 22 -5.66 -4.09 8.50
C ALA A 22 -5.89 -3.80 7.01
N GLY A 23 -6.60 -2.72 6.71
CA GLY A 23 -6.78 -2.29 5.33
C GLY A 23 -5.50 -1.68 4.76
N THR A 24 -5.43 -1.54 3.44
CA THR A 24 -4.28 -0.94 2.74
C THR A 24 -3.85 0.40 3.34
N LEU A 25 -4.80 1.23 3.78
CA LEU A 25 -4.50 2.52 4.42
C LEU A 25 -3.80 2.35 5.77
N ASP A 26 -4.19 1.36 6.55
CA ASP A 26 -3.56 1.08 7.84
C ASP A 26 -2.13 0.57 7.64
N ASP A 27 -1.89 -0.25 6.63
CA ASP A 27 -0.56 -0.73 6.26
C ASP A 27 0.36 0.42 5.83
N VAL A 28 -0.15 1.36 5.01
CA VAL A 28 0.57 2.57 4.58
C VAL A 28 0.93 3.44 5.79
N ARG A 29 -0.01 3.64 6.71
CA ARG A 29 0.21 4.43 7.94
C ARG A 29 1.21 3.76 8.88
N ALA A 30 1.09 2.46 9.08
CA ALA A 30 2.01 1.69 9.93
C ALA A 30 3.44 1.71 9.37
N ARG A 31 3.59 1.59 8.06
CA ARG A 31 4.89 1.67 7.37
C ARG A 31 5.43 3.10 7.31
N GLY A 32 4.56 4.11 7.35
CA GLY A 32 4.91 5.52 7.24
C GLY A 32 5.38 5.93 5.84
N LYS A 33 5.03 5.19 4.80
CA LYS A 33 5.44 5.42 3.42
C LYS A 33 4.40 4.88 2.43
N LEU A 34 4.11 5.66 1.39
CA LEU A 34 3.26 5.27 0.27
C LEU A 34 4.14 4.69 -0.85
N ASN A 35 3.81 3.49 -1.33
CA ASN A 35 4.43 2.94 -2.53
C ASN A 35 3.60 3.30 -3.75
N CYS A 36 4.19 4.02 -4.69
CA CYS A 36 3.53 4.49 -5.89
C CYS A 36 4.18 3.92 -7.15
N ILE A 37 3.38 3.31 -8.02
CA ILE A 37 3.85 2.78 -9.31
C ILE A 37 3.68 3.89 -10.36
N ILE A 38 4.80 4.24 -11.02
CA ILE A 38 4.89 5.32 -11.99
C ILE A 38 5.43 4.83 -13.34
N ASN A 39 5.51 5.71 -14.32
CA ASN A 39 6.12 5.43 -15.62
C ASN A 39 7.63 5.21 -15.48
N THR A 40 8.22 4.49 -16.43
CA THR A 40 9.67 4.26 -16.53
C THR A 40 10.47 5.48 -16.98
N GLY A 41 9.79 6.53 -17.48
CA GLY A 41 10.38 7.78 -17.93
C GLY A 41 9.53 8.41 -19.03
N LEU A 42 8.68 9.35 -18.65
CA LEU A 42 7.85 10.14 -19.57
C LEU A 42 7.89 11.59 -19.13
N ALA A 43 8.53 12.43 -19.92
CA ALA A 43 8.70 13.85 -19.61
C ALA A 43 7.35 14.54 -19.35
N GLY A 44 7.28 15.36 -18.30
CA GLY A 44 6.07 16.03 -17.84
C GLY A 44 5.15 15.16 -16.95
N PHE A 45 5.25 13.84 -16.97
CA PHE A 45 4.43 12.92 -16.17
C PHE A 45 5.22 12.25 -15.05
N ALA A 46 6.22 11.45 -15.39
CA ALA A 46 7.15 10.86 -14.45
C ALA A 46 8.50 10.67 -15.13
N ALA A 47 9.45 11.49 -14.80
CA ALA A 47 10.84 11.40 -15.29
C ALA A 47 11.79 11.87 -14.20
N PRO A 48 13.01 11.32 -14.12
CA PRO A 48 14.02 11.83 -13.21
C PRO A 48 14.56 13.19 -13.69
N ASP A 49 14.86 14.06 -12.74
CA ASP A 49 15.62 15.28 -12.99
C ASP A 49 17.13 14.98 -13.10
N ASP A 50 17.95 16.00 -13.30
CA ASP A 50 19.42 15.88 -13.43
C ASP A 50 20.10 15.32 -12.16
N LYS A 51 19.40 15.35 -11.03
CA LYS A 51 19.85 14.81 -9.75
C LYS A 51 19.28 13.43 -9.44
N GLY A 52 18.47 12.88 -10.36
CA GLY A 52 17.81 11.57 -10.20
C GLY A 52 16.52 11.60 -9.38
N ASN A 53 15.99 12.78 -9.02
CA ASN A 53 14.72 12.88 -8.33
C ASN A 53 13.55 12.79 -9.31
N TRP A 54 12.56 12.00 -8.98
CA TRP A 54 11.35 11.89 -9.79
C TRP A 54 10.52 13.16 -9.76
N GLN A 55 10.06 13.60 -10.92
CA GLN A 55 9.22 14.78 -11.10
C GLN A 55 8.18 14.60 -12.21
N GLY A 56 7.12 15.40 -12.18
CA GLY A 56 6.05 15.44 -13.15
C GLY A 56 4.68 15.17 -12.54
N PHE A 57 3.63 15.25 -13.38
CA PHE A 57 2.24 15.20 -12.96
C PHE A 57 1.89 13.93 -12.17
N ASP A 58 2.31 12.76 -12.65
CA ASP A 58 2.03 11.48 -11.98
C ASP A 58 2.76 11.38 -10.63
N VAL A 59 3.96 11.93 -10.54
CA VAL A 59 4.75 12.00 -9.31
C VAL A 59 4.10 12.95 -8.30
N ASP A 60 3.62 14.10 -8.75
CA ASP A 60 2.95 15.09 -7.89
C ASP A 60 1.62 14.55 -7.34
N PHE A 61 0.91 13.73 -8.12
CA PHE A 61 -0.26 13.02 -7.63
C PHE A 61 0.09 12.06 -6.48
N CYS A 62 1.14 11.25 -6.62
CA CYS A 62 1.61 10.39 -5.53
C CYS A 62 1.97 11.19 -4.27
N LYS A 63 2.64 12.33 -4.44
CA LYS A 63 2.99 13.24 -3.34
C LYS A 63 1.75 13.82 -2.66
N ALA A 64 0.73 14.19 -3.44
CA ALA A 64 -0.53 14.71 -2.89
C ALA A 64 -1.25 13.65 -2.04
N VAL A 65 -1.28 12.41 -2.49
CA VAL A 65 -1.86 11.31 -1.70
C VAL A 65 -1.05 11.04 -0.43
N ALA A 66 0.28 11.03 -0.51
CA ALA A 66 1.13 10.87 0.68
C ALA A 66 0.92 11.99 1.70
N ALA A 67 0.80 13.23 1.24
CA ALA A 67 0.47 14.37 2.10
C ALA A 67 -0.89 14.18 2.80
N ALA A 68 -1.90 13.69 2.08
CA ALA A 68 -3.23 13.47 2.63
C ALA A 68 -3.28 12.35 3.66
N VAL A 69 -2.58 11.24 3.44
CA VAL A 69 -2.67 10.04 4.30
C VAL A 69 -1.60 9.96 5.37
N LEU A 70 -0.44 10.59 5.16
CA LEU A 70 0.73 10.56 6.05
C LEU A 70 1.14 11.93 6.59
N GLY A 71 0.52 13.02 6.10
CA GLY A 71 0.87 14.38 6.48
C GLY A 71 2.19 14.90 5.90
N ASP A 72 2.80 14.17 4.95
CA ASP A 72 4.10 14.55 4.36
C ASP A 72 4.18 14.05 2.90
N ALA A 73 4.29 14.99 1.97
CA ALA A 73 4.41 14.73 0.53
C ALA A 73 5.69 13.97 0.13
N ASN A 74 6.71 13.98 0.97
CA ASN A 74 7.99 13.31 0.68
C ASN A 74 7.99 11.82 1.09
N LYS A 75 6.96 11.36 1.80
CA LYS A 75 6.85 9.97 2.23
C LYS A 75 6.32 9.06 1.12
N VAL A 76 6.98 9.08 -0.03
CA VAL A 76 6.66 8.24 -1.20
C VAL A 76 7.87 7.42 -1.61
N SER A 77 7.62 6.15 -1.94
CA SER A 77 8.55 5.27 -2.62
C SER A 77 8.03 5.01 -4.03
N TYR A 78 8.88 5.12 -5.02
CA TYR A 78 8.47 4.94 -6.42
C TYR A 78 8.97 3.61 -6.97
N THR A 79 8.05 2.88 -7.63
CA THR A 79 8.35 1.69 -8.42
C THR A 79 7.96 1.97 -9.86
N THR A 80 8.83 1.69 -10.80
CA THR A 80 8.53 1.91 -12.21
C THR A 80 7.83 0.72 -12.85
N ALA A 81 6.93 0.97 -13.79
CA ALA A 81 6.25 -0.06 -14.57
C ALA A 81 6.10 0.35 -16.03
N THR A 82 6.15 -0.62 -16.94
CA THR A 82 5.84 -0.44 -18.35
C THR A 82 4.33 -0.47 -18.59
N GLY A 83 3.89 -0.16 -19.81
CA GLY A 83 2.49 -0.31 -20.21
C GLY A 83 1.95 -1.76 -20.07
N LYS A 84 2.84 -2.75 -20.16
CA LYS A 84 2.50 -4.18 -20.05
C LYS A 84 2.48 -4.69 -18.61
N THR A 85 3.33 -4.17 -17.73
CA THR A 85 3.55 -4.71 -16.38
C THR A 85 2.80 -3.96 -15.29
N ARG A 86 2.24 -2.79 -15.56
CA ARG A 86 1.64 -1.89 -14.56
C ARG A 86 0.54 -2.52 -13.72
N PHE A 87 -0.40 -3.23 -14.36
CA PHE A 87 -1.50 -3.87 -13.64
C PHE A 87 -1.06 -5.11 -12.88
N THR A 88 -0.14 -5.89 -13.45
CA THR A 88 0.44 -7.06 -12.77
C THR A 88 1.18 -6.64 -11.51
N LYS A 89 1.95 -5.55 -11.57
CA LYS A 89 2.66 -5.01 -10.40
C LYS A 89 1.72 -4.47 -9.33
N LEU A 90 0.64 -3.79 -9.74
CA LEU A 90 -0.39 -3.33 -8.80
C LEU A 90 -1.08 -4.52 -8.13
N ALA A 91 -1.48 -5.53 -8.90
CA ALA A 91 -2.11 -6.75 -8.38
C ALA A 91 -1.18 -7.56 -7.47
N ALA A 92 0.13 -7.52 -7.72
CA ALA A 92 1.16 -8.14 -6.88
C ALA A 92 1.47 -7.37 -5.60
N GLY A 93 0.87 -6.19 -5.39
CA GLY A 93 1.12 -5.36 -4.21
C GLY A 93 2.47 -4.63 -4.21
N GLU A 94 3.09 -4.45 -5.37
CA GLU A 94 4.34 -3.68 -5.48
C GLU A 94 4.13 -2.17 -5.27
N GLY A 95 2.88 -1.72 -5.21
CA GLY A 95 2.48 -0.38 -4.83
C GLY A 95 1.01 -0.35 -4.48
N GLU A 96 0.60 0.63 -3.69
CA GLU A 96 -0.79 0.86 -3.31
C GLU A 96 -1.53 1.70 -4.36
N ILE A 97 -0.77 2.46 -5.16
CA ILE A 97 -1.30 3.35 -6.20
C ILE A 97 -0.53 3.13 -7.49
N LEU A 98 -1.28 3.14 -8.59
CA LEU A 98 -0.75 3.21 -9.94
C LEU A 98 -1.07 4.60 -10.52
N SER A 99 -0.07 5.48 -10.53
CA SER A 99 -0.17 6.84 -11.08
C SER A 99 0.67 6.95 -12.35
N ARG A 100 0.02 6.79 -13.50
CA ARG A 100 0.65 6.92 -14.81
C ARG A 100 -0.42 7.09 -15.90
N ASN A 101 0.03 7.35 -17.14
CA ASN A 101 -0.81 7.50 -18.32
C ASN A 101 -1.60 6.21 -18.65
N THR A 102 -2.63 5.94 -17.86
CA THR A 102 -3.47 4.75 -17.97
C THR A 102 -4.86 5.13 -18.47
N THR A 103 -5.25 4.63 -19.65
CA THR A 103 -6.58 4.87 -20.20
C THR A 103 -7.61 4.05 -19.45
N TRP A 104 -8.69 4.68 -19.01
CA TRP A 104 -9.85 4.00 -18.50
C TRP A 104 -10.67 3.40 -19.66
N THR A 105 -10.98 2.12 -19.58
CA THR A 105 -11.79 1.39 -20.56
C THR A 105 -12.76 0.46 -19.84
N PHE A 106 -13.83 0.04 -20.50
CA PHE A 106 -14.78 -0.92 -19.91
C PHE A 106 -14.12 -2.20 -19.43
N SER A 107 -13.13 -2.71 -20.16
CA SER A 107 -12.39 -3.94 -19.76
C SER A 107 -11.47 -3.77 -18.55
N ARG A 108 -11.28 -2.54 -18.07
CA ARG A 108 -10.47 -2.19 -16.91
C ARG A 108 -11.28 -1.71 -15.71
N ASP A 109 -12.59 -1.54 -15.92
CA ASP A 109 -13.55 -1.06 -14.91
C ASP A 109 -14.21 -2.26 -14.19
N VAL A 110 -13.40 -3.14 -13.64
CA VAL A 110 -13.82 -4.35 -12.93
C VAL A 110 -13.06 -4.55 -11.63
#